data_6cc7071a699ef6b4529adfff7cd32230
#
_entry.id   6cc7071a699ef6b4529adfff7cd32230
#
_cell.length_a   1.000
_cell.length_b   1.000
_cell.length_c   1.000
_cell.angle_alpha   90.00
_cell.angle_beta   90.00
_cell.angle_gamma   90.00
#
_symmetry.space_group_name_H-M   'P 1'
#
loop_
_entity.id
_entity.type
_entity.pdbx_description
1 polymer ?
#
loop_
_entity_poly.entity_id
_entity_poly.type
_entity_poly.pdbx_seq_one_letter_code
_entity_poly.pdbx_strand_id
1 'polypeptide(L)'
;MKKLILAICLLFSIHLSLGASDIQLLKAPVNLEDKQSLQRGARNFINYCLNCHSASYMRYNQLQLIGLSEETIKKDLLFTSDKIGNPMSI
;
A
#
# COMPACT_ATOMS: atom_id res chain seq x y z
N MET A 1 -35.68 -23.88 29.77
CA MET A 1 -34.23 -24.00 29.55
C MET A 1 -33.81 -23.46 28.20
N LYS A 2 -34.40 -23.84 27.06
CA LYS A 2 -33.99 -23.32 25.73
C LYS A 2 -34.07 -21.78 25.61
N LYS A 3 -35.10 -21.14 26.15
CA LYS A 3 -35.26 -19.67 26.15
C LYS A 3 -34.24 -18.96 27.04
N LEU A 4 -33.81 -19.59 28.13
CA LEU A 4 -32.77 -19.05 29.03
C LEU A 4 -31.39 -19.10 28.38
N ILE A 5 -31.05 -20.18 27.68
CA ILE A 5 -29.80 -20.34 26.95
C ILE A 5 -29.71 -19.31 25.82
N LEU A 6 -30.81 -19.08 25.10
CA LEU A 6 -30.86 -18.08 24.03
C LEU A 6 -30.64 -16.66 24.56
N ALA A 7 -31.20 -16.32 25.72
CA ALA A 7 -31.01 -15.02 26.36
C ALA A 7 -29.54 -14.82 26.82
N ILE A 8 -28.91 -15.86 27.36
CA ILE A 8 -27.50 -15.82 27.80
C ILE A 8 -26.57 -15.66 26.58
N CYS A 9 -26.82 -16.36 25.47
CA CYS A 9 -26.04 -16.21 24.24
C CYS A 9 -26.15 -14.80 23.64
N LEU A 10 -27.35 -14.20 23.68
CA LEU A 10 -27.56 -12.82 23.22
C LEU A 10 -26.84 -11.79 24.09
N LEU A 11 -26.81 -11.97 25.41
CA LEU A 11 -26.06 -11.10 26.32
C LEU A 11 -24.55 -11.23 26.13
N PHE A 12 -24.02 -12.41 25.81
CA PHE A 12 -22.59 -12.63 25.55
C PHE A 12 -22.12 -12.03 24.24
N SER A 13 -23.00 -11.92 23.24
CA SER A 13 -22.68 -11.34 21.92
C SER A 13 -22.43 -9.83 21.96
N ILE A 14 -22.94 -9.12 22.97
CA ILE A 14 -22.82 -7.65 23.08
C ILE A 14 -21.43 -7.24 23.58
N HIS A 15 -20.68 -8.11 24.25
CA HIS A 15 -19.38 -7.78 24.83
C HIS A 15 -18.18 -7.92 23.89
N LEU A 16 -18.34 -8.46 22.68
CA LEU A 16 -17.24 -8.64 21.73
C LEU A 16 -16.90 -7.40 20.88
N SER A 17 -17.65 -6.31 21.00
CA SER A 17 -17.51 -5.12 20.15
C SER A 17 -16.69 -3.98 20.78
N LEU A 18 -16.10 -4.14 21.95
CA LEU A 18 -15.44 -3.07 22.72
C LEU A 18 -13.91 -3.02 22.56
N GLY A 19 -13.35 -3.60 21.52
CA GLY A 19 -11.90 -3.71 21.32
C GLY A 19 -11.27 -2.77 20.29
N ALA A 20 -12.01 -1.84 19.72
CA ALA A 20 -11.42 -0.83 18.85
C ALA A 20 -10.86 0.32 19.72
N SER A 21 -9.59 0.22 20.11
CA SER A 21 -8.86 1.36 20.66
C SER A 21 -8.90 2.48 19.63
N ASP A 22 -9.40 3.65 20.02
CA ASP A 22 -9.41 4.87 19.22
C ASP A 22 -7.97 5.43 19.11
N ILE A 23 -7.13 4.69 18.36
CA ILE A 23 -5.77 5.14 18.06
C ILE A 23 -5.89 6.20 16.97
N GLN A 24 -5.69 7.44 17.32
CA GLN A 24 -5.56 8.52 16.34
C GLN A 24 -4.27 8.31 15.54
N LEU A 25 -4.42 7.77 14.34
CA LEU A 25 -3.30 7.65 13.41
C LEU A 25 -2.92 9.04 12.87
N LEU A 26 -1.62 9.32 12.88
CA LEU A 26 -1.11 10.52 12.24
C LEU A 26 -1.33 10.41 10.73
N LYS A 27 -1.90 11.47 10.15
CA LYS A 27 -2.06 11.56 8.70
C LYS A 27 -0.69 11.80 8.05
N ALA A 28 -0.31 10.95 7.10
CA ALA A 28 0.90 11.17 6.33
C ALA A 28 0.82 12.49 5.55
N PRO A 29 1.85 13.35 5.61
CA PRO A 29 1.87 14.63 4.91
C PRO A 29 2.17 14.44 3.41
N VAL A 30 1.30 13.71 2.71
CA VAL A 30 1.46 13.40 1.28
C VAL A 30 0.68 14.41 0.44
N ASN A 31 1.36 15.03 -0.52
CA ASN A 31 0.73 15.84 -1.57
C ASN A 31 0.78 15.08 -2.90
N LEU A 32 -0.37 14.55 -3.34
CA LEU A 32 -0.47 13.76 -4.57
C LEU A 32 -0.36 14.62 -5.85
N GLU A 33 -0.43 15.93 -5.74
CA GLU A 33 -0.27 16.86 -6.86
C GLU A 33 1.20 17.25 -7.08
N ASP A 34 2.06 17.10 -6.07
CA ASP A 34 3.50 17.32 -6.19
C ASP A 34 4.17 16.12 -6.89
N LYS A 35 4.05 16.09 -8.21
CA LYS A 35 4.62 15.01 -9.04
C LYS A 35 6.13 14.85 -8.86
N GLN A 36 6.86 15.93 -8.65
CA GLN A 36 8.31 15.87 -8.44
C GLN A 36 8.65 15.14 -7.14
N SER A 37 7.91 15.40 -6.07
CA SER A 37 8.05 14.66 -4.82
C SER A 37 7.72 13.19 -4.99
N LEU A 38 6.64 12.87 -5.71
CA LEU A 38 6.26 11.48 -6.01
C LEU A 38 7.31 10.76 -6.85
N GLN A 39 7.90 11.42 -7.83
CA GLN A 39 9.00 10.85 -8.65
C GLN A 39 10.25 10.57 -7.81
N ARG A 40 10.62 11.48 -6.91
CA ARG A 40 11.73 11.24 -5.95
C ARG A 40 11.42 10.06 -5.04
N GLY A 41 10.18 9.97 -4.55
CA GLY A 41 9.73 8.85 -3.73
C GLY A 41 9.79 7.51 -4.47
N ALA A 42 9.33 7.46 -5.72
CA ALA A 42 9.41 6.26 -6.56
C ALA A 42 10.87 5.81 -6.77
N ARG A 43 11.76 6.75 -7.06
CA ARG A 43 13.20 6.48 -7.19
C ARG A 43 13.80 5.94 -5.90
N ASN A 44 13.47 6.54 -4.77
CA ASN A 44 13.95 6.08 -3.46
C ASN A 44 13.43 4.68 -3.14
N PHE A 45 12.17 4.41 -3.41
CA PHE A 45 11.58 3.07 -3.21
C PHE A 45 12.32 2.02 -4.03
N ILE A 46 12.51 2.25 -5.32
CA ILE A 46 13.16 1.30 -6.22
C ILE A 46 14.63 1.07 -5.83
N ASN A 47 15.35 2.12 -5.47
CA ASN A 47 16.77 2.01 -5.16
C ASN A 47 17.07 1.46 -3.75
N TYR A 48 16.21 1.71 -2.78
CA TYR A 48 16.52 1.41 -1.38
C TYR A 48 15.56 0.41 -0.72
N CYS A 49 14.31 0.34 -1.14
CA CYS A 49 13.30 -0.50 -0.49
C CYS A 49 13.03 -1.79 -1.26
N LEU A 50 12.98 -1.73 -2.60
CA LEU A 50 12.65 -2.86 -3.46
C LEU A 50 13.62 -4.04 -3.29
N ASN A 51 14.86 -3.78 -2.93
CA ASN A 51 15.86 -4.84 -2.69
C ASN A 51 15.51 -5.78 -1.53
N CYS A 52 14.64 -5.37 -0.62
CA CYS A 52 14.25 -6.15 0.56
C CYS A 52 12.81 -6.64 0.47
N HIS A 53 11.93 -5.91 -0.19
CA HIS A 53 10.53 -6.32 -0.31
C HIS A 53 9.89 -5.80 -1.60
N SER A 54 9.03 -6.62 -2.16
CA SER A 54 8.30 -6.31 -3.39
C SER A 54 7.12 -5.36 -3.14
N ALA A 55 6.76 -4.59 -4.19
CA ALA A 55 5.46 -3.96 -4.32
C ALA A 55 4.66 -4.69 -5.40
N SER A 56 4.23 -5.92 -5.11
CA SER A 56 3.71 -6.89 -6.09
C SER A 56 2.45 -6.43 -6.83
N TYR A 57 1.70 -5.49 -6.26
CA TYR A 57 0.51 -4.90 -6.89
C TYR A 57 0.82 -3.61 -7.67
N MET A 58 2.06 -3.12 -7.60
CA MET A 58 2.52 -1.95 -8.33
C MET A 58 3.31 -2.37 -9.56
N ARG A 59 2.92 -1.89 -10.73
CA ARG A 59 3.62 -2.13 -11.99
C ARG A 59 4.45 -0.90 -12.35
N TYR A 60 5.60 -1.09 -13.01
CA TYR A 60 6.47 0.01 -13.43
C TYR A 60 5.77 1.02 -14.35
N ASN A 61 4.87 0.58 -15.22
CA ASN A 61 4.12 1.49 -16.11
C ASN A 61 3.20 2.47 -15.36
N GLN A 62 2.80 2.17 -14.12
CA GLN A 62 2.02 3.09 -13.29
C GLN A 62 2.79 4.36 -12.93
N LEU A 63 4.11 4.35 -13.00
CA LEU A 63 4.94 5.54 -12.77
C LEU A 63 4.72 6.64 -13.81
N GLN A 64 4.09 6.31 -14.94
CA GLN A 64 3.67 7.32 -15.94
C GLN A 64 2.60 8.25 -15.37
N LEU A 65 1.76 7.80 -14.44
CA LEU A 65 0.74 8.62 -13.80
C LEU A 65 1.31 9.78 -12.97
N ILE A 66 2.54 9.62 -12.50
CA ILE A 66 3.26 10.68 -11.78
C ILE A 66 4.19 11.50 -12.71
N GLY A 67 4.07 11.32 -14.02
CA GLY A 67 4.75 12.14 -15.03
C GLY A 67 6.11 11.61 -15.49
N LEU A 68 6.47 10.36 -15.19
CA LEU A 68 7.66 9.74 -15.74
C LEU A 68 7.39 9.18 -17.14
N SER A 69 8.27 9.43 -18.09
CA SER A 69 8.18 8.85 -19.42
C SER A 69 8.56 7.36 -19.40
N GLU A 70 8.04 6.60 -20.35
CA GLU A 70 8.40 5.18 -20.50
C GLU A 70 9.91 4.99 -20.66
N GLU A 71 10.53 5.87 -21.41
CA GLU A 71 11.99 5.87 -21.63
C GLU A 71 12.75 6.07 -20.33
N THR A 72 12.35 7.04 -19.50
CA THR A 72 12.96 7.29 -18.19
C THR A 72 12.78 6.09 -17.26
N ILE A 73 11.59 5.49 -17.27
CA ILE A 73 11.31 4.29 -16.44
C ILE A 73 12.23 3.15 -16.87
N LYS A 74 12.33 2.86 -18.16
CA LYS A 74 13.17 1.78 -18.68
C LYS A 74 14.64 1.99 -18.38
N LYS A 75 15.14 3.21 -18.56
CA LYS A 75 16.54 3.52 -18.41
C LYS A 75 16.98 3.61 -16.95
N ASP A 76 16.18 4.25 -16.11
CA ASP A 76 16.63 4.71 -14.80
C ASP A 76 16.01 3.94 -13.62
N LEU A 77 14.97 3.14 -13.85
CA LEU A 77 14.19 2.52 -12.75
C LEU A 77 13.92 1.02 -12.94
N LEU A 78 14.02 0.49 -14.14
CA LEU A 78 13.67 -0.90 -14.45
C LEU A 78 14.84 -1.85 -14.22
N PHE A 79 15.19 -2.12 -12.95
CA PHE A 79 16.34 -2.94 -12.61
C PHE A 79 16.03 -4.42 -12.40
N THR A 80 14.80 -4.75 -11.98
CA THR A 80 14.41 -6.12 -11.62
C THR A 80 13.52 -6.77 -12.68
N SER A 81 13.34 -6.13 -13.82
CA SER A 81 12.47 -6.62 -14.90
C SER A 81 12.94 -6.12 -16.28
N ASP A 82 12.46 -6.77 -17.33
CA ASP A 82 12.70 -6.39 -18.73
C ASP A 82 11.52 -5.62 -19.35
N LYS A 83 10.36 -5.59 -18.67
CA LYS A 83 9.12 -4.98 -19.18
C LYS A 83 8.48 -4.07 -18.15
N ILE A 84 8.10 -2.87 -18.59
CA ILE A 84 7.41 -1.89 -17.71
C ILE A 84 6.02 -2.34 -17.25
N GLY A 85 5.41 -3.31 -17.95
CA GLY A 85 4.14 -3.91 -17.53
C GLY A 85 4.26 -4.90 -16.37
N ASN A 86 5.48 -5.27 -15.98
CA ASN A 86 5.71 -6.20 -14.89
C ASN A 86 5.56 -5.52 -13.53
N PRO A 87 5.17 -6.28 -12.48
CA PRO A 87 5.14 -5.77 -11.12
C PRO A 87 6.55 -5.46 -10.60
N MET A 88 6.62 -4.55 -9.61
CA MET A 88 7.86 -4.25 -8.88
C MET A 88 8.13 -5.36 -7.87
N SER A 89 8.75 -6.43 -8.32
CA SER A 89 9.08 -7.61 -7.51
C SER A 89 10.55 -7.99 -7.64
N ILE A 90 11.04 -8.61 -6.58
CA ILE A 90 12.37 -9.23 -6.47
C ILE A 90 12.23 -10.74 -6.51
#